data_d238ab237673b9600dd1f8d369dbecec
#
_entry.id   d238ab237673b9600dd1f8d369dbecec
#
_cell.length_a   1.000
_cell.length_b   1.000
_cell.length_c   1.000
_cell.angle_alpha   90.00
_cell.angle_beta   90.00
_cell.angle_gamma   90.00
#
_symmetry.space_group_name_H-M   'P 1'
#
loop_
_entity.id
_entity.type
_entity.pdbx_description
1 polymer ?
#
loop_
_entity_poly.entity_id
_entity_poly.type
_entity_poly.pdbx_seq_one_letter_code
_entity_poly.pdbx_strand_id
1 'polypeptide(L)'
;MIELKLAASALQDDFVSMGYCIMPPPPAQEQEWLQAFVQEKWLGALRAGHPKIEAEAIERGLSHYHDIAGKLDHGSFWTKDRRIFSPAEVDALLQKLSVFEKLHHVFGRFRVEDIEGIGYPEIYWRLVRPGTPSDVAIAHKDTWFFSITNHMSPEQQVGIVKVWLPVVTLVGGSGLAVSPGSHKVDIPYKSEVRHGRAKPAGDVAVLDAFPMKMLHLEVGQAVAFDKGLLHKGVVHEVDITRVSIEFAIRVLEH
;
A
#
# COMPACT_ATOMS: atom_id res chain seq x y z
N MET A 1 4.93 -24.46 -17.05
CA MET A 1 6.07 -24.49 -16.10
C MET A 1 7.27 -23.66 -16.57
N ILE A 2 7.74 -23.81 -17.82
CA ILE A 2 8.88 -23.01 -18.36
C ILE A 2 8.51 -21.53 -18.47
N GLU A 3 7.35 -21.18 -19.01
CA GLU A 3 6.87 -19.79 -19.15
C GLU A 3 6.73 -19.09 -17.79
N LEU A 4 6.22 -19.77 -16.75
CA LEU A 4 6.12 -19.21 -15.40
C LEU A 4 7.48 -18.93 -14.77
N LYS A 5 8.47 -19.79 -15.01
CA LYS A 5 9.85 -19.57 -14.53
C LYS A 5 10.53 -18.41 -15.24
N LEU A 6 10.34 -18.26 -16.56
CA LEU A 6 10.88 -17.13 -17.32
C LEU A 6 10.24 -15.80 -16.91
N ALA A 7 8.92 -15.80 -16.69
CA ALA A 7 8.22 -14.60 -16.19
C ALA A 7 8.68 -14.22 -14.78
N ALA A 8 8.88 -15.18 -13.88
CA ALA A 8 9.40 -14.93 -12.55
C ALA A 8 10.83 -14.36 -12.58
N SER A 9 11.69 -14.85 -13.47
CA SER A 9 13.05 -14.33 -13.67
C SER A 9 13.03 -12.87 -14.13
N ALA A 10 12.19 -12.52 -15.11
CA ALA A 10 12.05 -11.15 -15.59
C ALA A 10 11.58 -10.18 -14.47
N LEU A 11 10.63 -10.61 -13.64
CA LEU A 11 10.17 -9.82 -12.49
C LEU A 11 11.26 -9.64 -11.42
N GLN A 12 12.10 -10.65 -11.20
CA GLN A 12 13.26 -10.55 -10.31
C GLN A 12 14.30 -9.57 -10.87
N ASP A 13 14.59 -9.62 -12.17
CA ASP A 13 15.50 -8.70 -12.86
C ASP A 13 15.00 -7.25 -12.77
N ASP A 14 13.70 -7.03 -12.96
CA ASP A 14 13.06 -5.73 -12.77
C ASP A 14 13.19 -5.25 -11.32
N PHE A 15 12.91 -6.10 -10.34
CA PHE A 15 13.04 -5.76 -8.94
C PHE A 15 14.47 -5.37 -8.57
N VAL A 16 15.47 -6.13 -9.02
CA VAL A 16 16.88 -5.85 -8.76
C VAL A 16 17.36 -4.58 -9.48
N SER A 17 16.93 -4.36 -10.71
CA SER A 17 17.40 -3.22 -11.51
C SER A 17 16.69 -1.91 -11.17
N MET A 18 15.36 -1.94 -11.08
CA MET A 18 14.51 -0.76 -10.88
C MET A 18 14.08 -0.54 -9.41
N GLY A 19 14.20 -1.57 -8.57
CA GLY A 19 13.73 -1.55 -7.19
C GLY A 19 12.25 -1.89 -7.04
N TYR A 20 11.58 -2.29 -8.11
CA TYR A 20 10.19 -2.76 -8.06
C TYR A 20 9.87 -3.68 -9.24
N CYS A 21 8.86 -4.52 -9.08
CA CYS A 21 8.26 -5.28 -10.16
C CYS A 21 6.73 -5.25 -10.04
N ILE A 22 6.04 -5.33 -11.18
CA ILE A 22 4.57 -5.32 -11.25
C ILE A 22 4.08 -6.72 -11.54
N MET A 23 3.27 -7.28 -10.63
CA MET A 23 2.68 -8.60 -10.80
C MET A 23 1.65 -8.60 -11.94
N PRO A 24 1.43 -9.72 -12.63
CA PRO A 24 0.31 -9.85 -13.55
C PRO A 24 -1.02 -9.52 -12.84
N PRO A 25 -2.01 -8.92 -13.55
CA PRO A 25 -3.29 -8.61 -12.95
C PRO A 25 -4.01 -9.88 -12.48
N PRO A 26 -4.86 -9.80 -11.45
CA PRO A 26 -5.69 -10.92 -11.02
C PRO A 26 -6.88 -11.11 -11.97
N PRO A 27 -7.53 -12.29 -11.93
CA PRO A 27 -8.78 -12.51 -12.67
C PRO A 27 -9.89 -11.52 -12.23
N ALA A 28 -10.82 -11.18 -13.11
CA ALA A 28 -11.91 -10.24 -12.84
C ALA A 28 -12.74 -10.64 -11.59
N GLN A 29 -13.02 -11.92 -11.41
CA GLN A 29 -13.74 -12.42 -10.22
C GLN A 29 -13.00 -12.13 -8.91
N GLU A 30 -11.66 -12.16 -8.91
CA GLU A 30 -10.84 -11.81 -7.74
C GLU A 30 -10.90 -10.30 -7.49
N GLN A 31 -10.88 -9.48 -8.55
CA GLN A 31 -11.03 -8.03 -8.45
C GLN A 31 -12.39 -7.65 -7.83
N GLU A 32 -13.48 -8.24 -8.30
CA GLU A 32 -14.82 -8.04 -7.78
C GLU A 32 -14.92 -8.46 -6.29
N TRP A 33 -14.38 -9.64 -5.97
CA TRP A 33 -14.36 -10.11 -4.59
C TRP A 33 -13.59 -9.15 -3.67
N LEU A 34 -12.41 -8.67 -4.10
CA LEU A 34 -11.58 -7.75 -3.33
C LEU A 34 -12.30 -6.43 -3.05
N GLN A 35 -12.96 -5.87 -4.07
CA GLN A 35 -13.73 -4.64 -3.92
C GLN A 35 -14.90 -4.82 -2.94
N ALA A 36 -15.68 -5.89 -3.07
CA ALA A 36 -16.79 -6.21 -2.17
C ALA A 36 -16.30 -6.44 -0.73
N PHE A 37 -15.19 -7.15 -0.56
CA PHE A 37 -14.58 -7.43 0.75
C PHE A 37 -14.17 -6.15 1.48
N VAL A 38 -13.49 -5.23 0.81
CA VAL A 38 -13.06 -3.97 1.42
C VAL A 38 -14.25 -3.03 1.65
N GLN A 39 -15.24 -3.03 0.77
CA GLN A 39 -16.48 -2.28 0.98
C GLN A 39 -17.23 -2.77 2.23
N GLU A 40 -17.34 -4.08 2.45
CA GLU A 40 -18.01 -4.62 3.63
C GLU A 40 -17.24 -4.29 4.93
N LYS A 41 -15.91 -4.33 4.91
CA LYS A 41 -15.09 -3.84 6.04
C LYS A 41 -15.41 -2.38 6.39
N TRP A 42 -15.50 -1.53 5.38
CA TRP A 42 -15.84 -0.12 5.56
C TRP A 42 -17.25 0.06 6.12
N LEU A 43 -18.26 -0.65 5.56
CA LEU A 43 -19.62 -0.61 6.05
C LEU A 43 -19.72 -1.13 7.49
N GLY A 44 -18.98 -2.17 7.86
CA GLY A 44 -18.89 -2.68 9.21
C GLY A 44 -18.40 -1.63 10.21
N ALA A 45 -17.38 -0.85 9.83
CA ALA A 45 -16.89 0.27 10.63
C ALA A 45 -17.93 1.39 10.77
N LEU A 46 -18.72 1.67 9.73
CA LEU A 46 -19.82 2.65 9.76
C LEU A 46 -20.96 2.19 10.67
N ARG A 47 -21.40 0.94 10.57
CA ARG A 47 -22.44 0.34 11.44
C ARG A 47 -22.06 0.49 12.91
N ALA A 48 -20.82 0.22 13.25
CA ALA A 48 -20.32 0.29 14.62
C ALA A 48 -20.25 1.72 15.18
N GLY A 49 -19.89 2.71 14.35
CA GLY A 49 -19.63 4.08 14.80
C GLY A 49 -20.69 5.11 14.39
N HIS A 50 -21.30 4.93 13.24
CA HIS A 50 -22.17 5.92 12.60
C HIS A 50 -23.39 5.28 11.89
N PRO A 51 -24.22 4.49 12.56
CA PRO A 51 -25.28 3.70 11.92
C PRO A 51 -26.28 4.54 11.12
N LYS A 52 -26.44 5.82 11.45
CA LYS A 52 -27.37 6.73 10.74
C LYS A 52 -26.93 7.07 9.32
N ILE A 53 -25.65 6.85 8.98
CA ILE A 53 -25.07 7.19 7.66
C ILE A 53 -25.00 5.94 6.77
N GLU A 54 -25.25 4.74 7.31
CA GLU A 54 -25.09 3.49 6.58
C GLU A 54 -25.88 3.44 5.28
N ALA A 55 -27.14 3.86 5.29
CA ALA A 55 -27.99 3.83 4.10
C ALA A 55 -27.42 4.71 2.97
N GLU A 56 -26.97 5.92 3.30
CA GLU A 56 -26.31 6.82 2.34
C GLU A 56 -24.98 6.26 1.86
N ALA A 57 -24.22 5.62 2.75
CA ALA A 57 -22.94 5.00 2.40
C ALA A 57 -23.12 3.81 1.43
N ILE A 58 -24.16 2.99 1.62
CA ILE A 58 -24.48 1.91 0.70
C ILE A 58 -24.84 2.45 -0.69
N GLU A 59 -25.67 3.49 -0.75
CA GLU A 59 -26.08 4.12 -2.00
C GLU A 59 -24.90 4.69 -2.79
N ARG A 60 -23.98 5.38 -2.11
CA ARG A 60 -22.83 6.03 -2.75
C ARG A 60 -21.69 5.07 -3.05
N GLY A 61 -21.50 4.05 -2.24
CA GLY A 61 -20.38 3.13 -2.30
C GLY A 61 -19.05 3.73 -1.79
N LEU A 62 -18.07 2.87 -1.59
CA LEU A 62 -16.75 3.22 -1.04
C LEU A 62 -15.97 4.22 -1.94
N SER A 63 -16.17 4.17 -3.25
CA SER A 63 -15.56 5.08 -4.21
C SER A 63 -15.99 6.55 -4.02
N HIS A 64 -17.12 6.80 -3.36
CA HIS A 64 -17.64 8.13 -3.04
C HIS A 64 -17.63 8.43 -1.53
N TYR A 65 -16.71 7.78 -0.79
CA TYR A 65 -16.54 8.04 0.64
C TYR A 65 -16.33 9.54 0.96
N HIS A 66 -15.65 10.29 0.10
CA HIS A 66 -15.36 11.71 0.30
C HIS A 66 -16.64 12.56 0.44
N ASP A 67 -17.77 12.17 -0.15
CA ASP A 67 -19.06 12.88 -0.04
C ASP A 67 -19.62 12.83 1.38
N ILE A 68 -19.34 11.77 2.12
CA ILE A 68 -19.82 11.57 3.48
C ILE A 68 -18.76 11.78 4.55
N ALA A 69 -17.50 11.95 4.16
CA ALA A 69 -16.37 12.07 5.09
C ALA A 69 -16.52 13.23 6.08
N GLY A 70 -17.10 14.35 5.65
CA GLY A 70 -17.39 15.51 6.50
C GLY A 70 -18.45 15.25 7.58
N LYS A 71 -19.39 14.33 7.30
CA LYS A 71 -20.44 13.93 8.26
C LYS A 71 -19.92 12.99 9.34
N LEU A 72 -18.75 12.35 9.10
CA LEU A 72 -18.15 11.36 9.97
C LEU A 72 -17.09 11.92 10.91
N ASP A 73 -16.67 13.17 10.74
CA ASP A 73 -15.38 13.63 11.26
C ASP A 73 -14.27 12.65 10.89
N HIS A 74 -13.79 12.73 9.64
CA HIS A 74 -12.83 11.79 9.07
C HIS A 74 -11.64 11.48 10.00
N GLY A 75 -11.12 12.49 10.72
CA GLY A 75 -9.97 12.33 11.59
C GLY A 75 -10.22 11.35 12.75
N SER A 76 -11.41 11.41 13.35
CA SER A 76 -11.80 10.49 14.42
C SER A 76 -12.38 9.18 13.90
N PHE A 77 -12.94 9.16 12.70
CA PHE A 77 -13.40 7.94 12.04
C PHE A 77 -12.22 7.10 11.52
N TRP A 78 -11.23 7.72 10.87
CA TRP A 78 -10.16 7.04 10.17
C TRP A 78 -8.95 6.73 11.08
N THR A 79 -9.20 5.97 12.15
CA THR A 79 -8.17 5.57 13.13
C THR A 79 -7.25 4.49 12.60
N LYS A 80 -6.10 4.26 13.26
CA LYS A 80 -5.16 3.19 12.92
C LYS A 80 -5.85 1.82 12.93
N ASP A 81 -6.61 1.52 13.97
CA ASP A 81 -7.26 0.21 14.14
C ASP A 81 -8.26 -0.11 13.02
N ARG A 82 -8.92 0.91 12.48
CA ARG A 82 -9.82 0.73 11.34
C ARG A 82 -9.12 0.51 10.01
N ARG A 83 -7.84 0.90 9.91
CA ARG A 83 -7.01 0.70 8.74
C ARG A 83 -6.34 -0.66 8.69
N ILE A 84 -6.30 -1.40 9.79
CA ILE A 84 -5.72 -2.74 9.88
C ILE A 84 -6.82 -3.78 9.66
N PHE A 85 -6.54 -4.81 8.87
CA PHE A 85 -7.41 -5.96 8.77
C PHE A 85 -7.26 -6.84 10.02
N SER A 86 -8.37 -7.36 10.54
CA SER A 86 -8.38 -8.33 11.65
C SER A 86 -7.76 -9.65 11.24
N PRO A 87 -7.35 -10.53 12.18
CA PRO A 87 -6.78 -11.83 11.84
C PRO A 87 -7.64 -12.65 10.87
N ALA A 88 -8.96 -12.69 11.07
CA ALA A 88 -9.86 -13.42 10.19
C ALA A 88 -9.95 -12.80 8.78
N GLU A 89 -9.90 -11.47 8.68
CA GLU A 89 -9.85 -10.77 7.40
C GLU A 89 -8.51 -11.00 6.68
N VAL A 90 -7.39 -11.03 7.43
CA VAL A 90 -6.07 -11.36 6.89
C VAL A 90 -6.06 -12.79 6.34
N ASP A 91 -6.59 -13.77 7.08
CA ASP A 91 -6.70 -15.16 6.62
C ASP A 91 -7.52 -15.26 5.32
N ALA A 92 -8.61 -14.50 5.22
CA ALA A 92 -9.42 -14.46 4.00
C ALA A 92 -8.64 -13.87 2.81
N LEU A 93 -7.87 -12.78 3.02
CA LEU A 93 -7.02 -12.19 1.99
C LEU A 93 -5.93 -13.18 1.53
N LEU A 94 -5.23 -13.82 2.47
CA LEU A 94 -4.18 -14.80 2.18
C LEU A 94 -4.70 -16.00 1.38
N GLN A 95 -5.94 -16.42 1.60
CA GLN A 95 -6.55 -17.56 0.90
C GLN A 95 -7.12 -17.19 -0.47
N LYS A 96 -7.59 -15.95 -0.66
CA LYS A 96 -8.34 -15.55 -1.85
C LYS A 96 -7.52 -14.84 -2.90
N LEU A 97 -6.48 -14.08 -2.49
CA LEU A 97 -5.73 -13.28 -3.43
C LEU A 97 -4.58 -14.07 -4.07
N SER A 98 -4.60 -14.17 -5.39
CA SER A 98 -3.54 -14.81 -6.19
C SER A 98 -2.17 -14.10 -6.08
N VAL A 99 -2.15 -12.89 -5.56
CA VAL A 99 -0.91 -12.12 -5.35
C VAL A 99 0.10 -12.88 -4.48
N PHE A 100 -0.36 -13.61 -3.46
CA PHE A 100 0.54 -14.35 -2.56
C PHE A 100 1.23 -15.51 -3.29
N GLU A 101 0.53 -16.21 -4.17
CA GLU A 101 1.14 -17.23 -5.05
C GLU A 101 2.15 -16.61 -6.00
N LYS A 102 1.80 -15.49 -6.64
CA LYS A 102 2.70 -14.74 -7.55
C LYS A 102 3.97 -14.27 -6.83
N LEU A 103 3.84 -13.75 -5.60
CA LEU A 103 4.98 -13.38 -4.77
C LEU A 103 5.86 -14.58 -4.43
N HIS A 104 5.28 -15.75 -4.15
CA HIS A 104 6.04 -16.99 -3.94
C HIS A 104 6.84 -17.40 -5.18
N HIS A 105 6.30 -17.23 -6.37
CA HIS A 105 7.01 -17.52 -7.62
C HIS A 105 8.21 -16.58 -7.83
N VAL A 106 8.09 -15.30 -7.43
CA VAL A 106 9.14 -14.29 -7.64
C VAL A 106 10.19 -14.33 -6.51
N PHE A 107 9.76 -14.39 -5.26
CA PHE A 107 10.65 -14.20 -4.09
C PHE A 107 10.94 -15.50 -3.31
N GLY A 108 10.36 -16.64 -3.71
CA GLY A 108 10.48 -17.86 -2.96
C GLY A 108 9.65 -17.85 -1.67
N ARG A 109 10.15 -18.50 -0.61
CA ARG A 109 9.45 -18.57 0.67
C ARG A 109 9.46 -17.23 1.37
N PHE A 110 8.31 -16.81 1.89
CA PHE A 110 8.19 -15.59 2.70
C PHE A 110 7.10 -15.75 3.76
N ARG A 111 7.03 -14.79 4.65
CA ARG A 111 5.88 -14.54 5.53
C ARG A 111 5.43 -13.09 5.37
N VAL A 112 4.15 -12.80 5.60
CA VAL A 112 3.69 -11.43 5.79
C VAL A 112 4.21 -10.94 7.13
N GLU A 113 4.83 -9.76 7.14
CA GLU A 113 5.52 -9.22 8.31
C GLU A 113 4.54 -8.48 9.22
N ASP A 114 4.83 -8.53 10.51
CA ASP A 114 4.21 -7.70 11.55
C ASP A 114 5.19 -6.59 11.92
N ILE A 115 5.16 -5.48 11.16
CA ILE A 115 6.12 -4.37 11.32
C ILE A 115 5.87 -3.60 12.61
N GLU A 116 4.61 -3.41 12.97
CA GLU A 116 4.23 -2.59 14.11
C GLU A 116 3.97 -3.39 15.40
N GLY A 117 4.18 -4.72 15.37
CA GLY A 117 4.08 -5.58 16.55
C GLY A 117 2.65 -5.79 17.04
N ILE A 118 1.70 -5.95 16.11
CA ILE A 118 0.28 -6.18 16.44
C ILE A 118 -0.03 -7.64 16.80
N GLY A 119 0.93 -8.54 16.61
CA GLY A 119 0.85 -9.96 17.01
C GLY A 119 0.32 -10.91 15.94
N TYR A 120 0.10 -10.43 14.70
CA TYR A 120 -0.32 -11.24 13.55
C TYR A 120 0.13 -10.57 12.23
N PRO A 121 0.04 -11.27 11.07
CA PRO A 121 0.43 -10.69 9.78
C PRO A 121 -0.27 -9.37 9.52
N GLU A 122 0.51 -8.32 9.26
CA GLU A 122 0.01 -6.95 9.21
C GLU A 122 -0.35 -6.55 7.78
N ILE A 123 -1.63 -6.34 7.51
CA ILE A 123 -2.15 -5.84 6.23
C ILE A 123 -2.99 -4.60 6.50
N TYR A 124 -2.66 -3.50 5.82
CA TYR A 124 -3.39 -2.23 5.88
C TYR A 124 -4.24 -2.00 4.65
N TRP A 125 -5.27 -1.17 4.81
CA TRP A 125 -5.94 -0.51 3.71
C TRP A 125 -5.97 0.99 3.93
N ARG A 126 -5.99 1.74 2.85
CA ARG A 126 -5.94 3.21 2.87
C ARG A 126 -6.99 3.81 1.98
N LEU A 127 -7.51 4.97 2.41
CA LEU A 127 -8.36 5.86 1.64
C LEU A 127 -7.58 7.12 1.29
N VAL A 128 -7.78 7.60 0.07
CA VAL A 128 -7.29 8.92 -0.38
C VAL A 128 -8.43 9.64 -1.06
N ARG A 129 -8.90 10.70 -0.42
CA ARG A 129 -9.96 11.57 -0.94
C ARG A 129 -9.43 12.48 -2.04
N PRO A 130 -10.25 12.85 -3.03
CA PRO A 130 -9.86 13.83 -4.05
C PRO A 130 -9.42 15.14 -3.40
N GLY A 131 -8.45 15.83 -3.99
CA GLY A 131 -7.95 17.12 -3.56
C GLY A 131 -7.42 17.19 -2.12
N THR A 132 -7.08 16.05 -1.49
CA THR A 132 -6.73 16.00 -0.05
C THR A 132 -5.27 15.58 0.16
N PRO A 133 -4.29 16.51 0.16
CA PRO A 133 -2.87 16.19 0.32
C PRO A 133 -2.51 15.52 1.64
N SER A 134 -3.30 15.72 2.70
CA SER A 134 -3.09 15.09 4.00
C SER A 134 -3.30 13.58 4.02
N ASP A 135 -4.01 13.04 3.01
CA ASP A 135 -4.30 11.61 2.91
C ASP A 135 -3.15 10.80 2.27
N VAL A 136 -2.14 11.46 1.73
CA VAL A 136 -0.99 10.82 1.09
C VAL A 136 0.32 11.09 1.82
N ALA A 137 1.25 10.16 1.70
CA ALA A 137 2.62 10.37 2.14
C ALA A 137 3.39 11.16 1.07
N ILE A 138 4.26 12.09 1.51
CA ILE A 138 5.26 12.73 0.65
C ILE A 138 6.29 11.71 0.18
N ALA A 139 7.17 12.09 -0.76
CA ALA A 139 8.25 11.23 -1.22
C ALA A 139 9.16 10.79 -0.06
N HIS A 140 9.31 9.48 0.10
CA HIS A 140 10.10 8.86 1.16
C HIS A 140 10.57 7.46 0.77
N LYS A 141 11.49 6.92 1.57
CA LYS A 141 11.84 5.50 1.62
C LYS A 141 11.34 4.90 2.92
N ASP A 142 10.86 3.66 2.91
CA ASP A 142 10.42 2.99 4.15
C ASP A 142 11.58 2.80 5.14
N THR A 143 12.80 2.60 4.64
CA THR A 143 14.00 2.53 5.47
C THR A 143 14.21 3.76 6.35
N TRP A 144 13.83 4.94 5.87
CA TRP A 144 13.90 6.17 6.67
C TRP A 144 12.91 6.15 7.82
N PHE A 145 11.71 5.64 7.56
CA PHE A 145 10.68 5.50 8.57
C PHE A 145 11.11 4.50 9.66
N PHE A 146 11.61 3.34 9.27
CA PHE A 146 12.10 2.33 10.22
C PHE A 146 13.20 2.88 11.13
N SER A 147 14.14 3.66 10.56
CA SER A 147 15.25 4.25 11.32
C SER A 147 14.78 5.33 12.30
N ILE A 148 13.84 6.21 11.89
CA ILE A 148 13.36 7.32 12.73
C ILE A 148 12.51 6.81 13.90
N THR A 149 11.71 5.76 13.65
CA THR A 149 10.78 5.22 14.65
C THR A 149 11.39 4.11 15.50
N ASN A 150 12.61 3.66 15.18
CA ASN A 150 13.28 2.51 15.78
C ASN A 150 12.44 1.23 15.75
N HIS A 151 11.56 1.08 14.75
CA HIS A 151 10.72 -0.10 14.60
C HIS A 151 11.52 -1.32 14.19
N MET A 152 12.59 -1.13 13.39
CA MET A 152 13.46 -2.21 12.92
C MET A 152 14.91 -1.78 12.88
N SER A 153 15.81 -2.60 13.43
CA SER A 153 17.25 -2.45 13.20
C SER A 153 17.61 -2.75 11.73
N PRO A 154 18.78 -2.33 11.24
CA PRO A 154 19.23 -2.66 9.87
C PRO A 154 19.18 -4.17 9.57
N GLU A 155 19.57 -5.01 10.53
CA GLU A 155 19.55 -6.47 10.41
C GLU A 155 18.12 -7.00 10.29
N GLN A 156 17.20 -6.44 11.07
CA GLN A 156 15.78 -6.78 10.98
C GLN A 156 15.12 -6.34 9.67
N GLN A 157 15.72 -5.40 8.95
CA GLN A 157 15.21 -4.95 7.65
C GLN A 157 15.63 -5.87 6.48
N VAL A 158 16.54 -6.84 6.70
CA VAL A 158 16.97 -7.78 5.66
C VAL A 158 15.77 -8.60 5.18
N GLY A 159 15.65 -8.76 3.86
CA GLY A 159 14.58 -9.52 3.21
C GLY A 159 13.19 -8.85 3.20
N ILE A 160 13.05 -7.62 3.69
CA ILE A 160 11.76 -6.90 3.63
C ILE A 160 11.51 -6.40 2.21
N VAL A 161 10.35 -6.77 1.68
CA VAL A 161 9.77 -6.28 0.42
C VAL A 161 8.40 -5.70 0.73
N LYS A 162 8.13 -4.51 0.21
CA LYS A 162 6.83 -3.85 0.34
C LYS A 162 5.93 -4.26 -0.81
N VAL A 163 4.64 -4.41 -0.52
CA VAL A 163 3.61 -4.75 -1.51
C VAL A 163 2.48 -3.75 -1.40
N TRP A 164 2.05 -3.25 -2.55
CA TRP A 164 0.95 -2.30 -2.66
C TRP A 164 0.04 -2.70 -3.83
N LEU A 165 -1.27 -2.62 -3.65
CA LEU A 165 -2.26 -2.91 -4.70
C LEU A 165 -3.49 -2.01 -4.57
N PRO A 166 -4.08 -1.52 -5.69
CA PRO A 166 -5.30 -0.73 -5.67
C PRO A 166 -6.53 -1.63 -5.51
N VAL A 167 -7.53 -1.11 -4.79
CA VAL A 167 -8.88 -1.69 -4.66
C VAL A 167 -9.90 -0.84 -5.41
N VAL A 168 -9.79 0.49 -5.26
CA VAL A 168 -10.47 1.48 -6.10
C VAL A 168 -9.39 2.35 -6.71
N THR A 169 -9.31 2.37 -8.03
CA THR A 169 -8.27 3.07 -8.77
C THR A 169 -8.85 4.00 -9.84
N LEU A 170 -8.01 4.86 -10.36
CA LEU A 170 -8.36 5.86 -11.35
C LEU A 170 -7.90 5.41 -12.74
N VAL A 171 -8.64 5.80 -13.75
CA VAL A 171 -8.16 5.71 -15.13
C VAL A 171 -6.96 6.67 -15.28
N GLY A 172 -5.83 6.13 -15.75
CA GLY A 172 -4.61 6.92 -15.95
C GLY A 172 -3.63 6.98 -14.78
N GLY A 173 -3.94 6.32 -13.64
CA GLY A 173 -2.96 6.21 -12.55
C GLY A 173 -3.50 5.57 -11.28
N SER A 174 -2.74 4.65 -10.70
CA SER A 174 -3.14 3.94 -9.48
C SER A 174 -3.00 4.79 -8.21
N GLY A 175 -2.29 5.92 -8.29
CA GLY A 175 -2.03 6.82 -7.17
C GLY A 175 -0.78 6.50 -6.37
N LEU A 176 0.08 5.61 -6.87
CA LEU A 176 1.42 5.37 -6.37
C LEU A 176 2.43 5.80 -7.43
N ALA A 177 3.39 6.64 -7.05
CA ALA A 177 4.52 7.00 -7.89
C ALA A 177 5.83 6.55 -7.24
N VAL A 178 6.75 6.07 -8.06
CA VAL A 178 8.05 5.53 -7.65
C VAL A 178 9.17 6.19 -8.44
N SER A 179 10.39 6.23 -7.89
CA SER A 179 11.58 6.63 -8.63
C SER A 179 12.45 5.40 -8.92
N PRO A 180 12.43 4.87 -10.17
CA PRO A 180 13.16 3.66 -10.51
C PRO A 180 14.66 3.78 -10.22
N GLY A 181 15.26 2.73 -9.64
CA GLY A 181 16.69 2.68 -9.32
C GLY A 181 17.10 3.44 -8.05
N SER A 182 16.21 4.23 -7.45
CA SER A 182 16.53 5.03 -6.26
C SER A 182 16.87 4.21 -5.01
N HIS A 183 16.50 2.93 -4.97
CA HIS A 183 16.85 2.01 -3.88
C HIS A 183 18.35 1.77 -3.76
N LYS A 184 19.11 1.98 -4.84
CA LYS A 184 20.57 1.83 -4.89
C LYS A 184 21.35 3.07 -4.44
N VAL A 185 20.64 4.18 -4.21
CA VAL A 185 21.25 5.47 -3.89
C VAL A 185 20.94 5.84 -2.46
N ASP A 186 21.96 6.22 -1.71
CA ASP A 186 21.76 6.84 -0.40
C ASP A 186 21.30 8.29 -0.59
N ILE A 187 20.12 8.60 -0.11
CA ILE A 187 19.52 9.94 -0.20
C ILE A 187 19.43 10.50 1.21
N PRO A 188 20.05 11.65 1.49
CA PRO A 188 19.97 12.30 2.79
C PRO A 188 18.52 12.61 3.20
N TYR A 189 18.21 12.40 4.46
CA TYR A 189 16.91 12.69 5.03
C TYR A 189 17.05 13.18 6.47
N LYS A 190 16.01 13.83 6.97
CA LYS A 190 15.90 14.28 8.36
C LYS A 190 14.56 13.86 8.96
N SER A 191 14.49 13.87 10.29
CA SER A 191 13.23 13.72 11.01
C SER A 191 12.54 15.07 11.14
N GLU A 192 11.27 15.13 10.76
CA GLU A 192 10.39 16.29 10.96
C GLU A 192 9.15 15.87 11.76
N VAL A 193 8.67 16.74 12.63
CA VAL A 193 7.40 16.50 13.32
C VAL A 193 6.24 17.01 12.47
N ARG A 194 5.35 16.10 12.07
CA ARG A 194 4.12 16.41 11.33
C ARG A 194 2.92 15.78 12.05
N HIS A 195 1.92 16.59 12.37
CA HIS A 195 0.75 16.14 13.12
C HIS A 195 1.13 15.41 14.44
N GLY A 196 2.13 15.93 15.16
CA GLY A 196 2.60 15.36 16.42
C GLY A 196 3.40 14.06 16.33
N ARG A 197 3.80 13.63 15.13
CA ARG A 197 4.58 12.40 14.90
C ARG A 197 5.84 12.69 14.12
N ALA A 198 6.93 11.99 14.47
CA ALA A 198 8.16 11.99 13.67
C ALA A 198 7.91 11.38 12.30
N LYS A 199 8.28 12.08 11.25
CA LYS A 199 8.15 11.67 9.85
C LYS A 199 9.45 11.92 9.12
N PRO A 200 9.88 11.03 8.22
CA PRO A 200 11.04 11.30 7.37
C PRO A 200 10.73 12.37 6.33
N ALA A 201 11.71 13.21 6.08
CA ALA A 201 11.70 14.18 4.97
C ALA A 201 13.07 14.13 4.28
N GLY A 202 13.07 13.76 3.00
CA GLY A 202 14.27 13.86 2.18
C GLY A 202 14.63 15.32 1.88
N ASP A 203 15.88 15.57 1.56
CA ASP A 203 16.33 16.88 1.09
C ASP A 203 15.68 17.17 -0.26
N VAL A 204 14.89 18.25 -0.34
CA VAL A 204 14.12 18.62 -1.54
C VAL A 204 15.04 18.82 -2.76
N ALA A 205 16.19 19.49 -2.58
CA ALA A 205 17.12 19.72 -3.66
C ALA A 205 17.72 18.42 -4.23
N VAL A 206 17.86 17.40 -3.38
CA VAL A 206 18.33 16.07 -3.79
C VAL A 206 17.19 15.28 -4.43
N LEU A 207 15.98 15.38 -3.89
CA LEU A 207 14.79 14.66 -4.41
C LEU A 207 14.42 15.08 -5.84
N ASP A 208 14.67 16.32 -6.23
CA ASP A 208 14.44 16.83 -7.59
C ASP A 208 15.26 16.09 -8.67
N ALA A 209 16.39 15.47 -8.28
CA ALA A 209 17.17 14.62 -9.17
C ALA A 209 16.58 13.22 -9.40
N PHE A 210 15.51 12.86 -8.68
CA PHE A 210 14.85 11.56 -8.73
C PHE A 210 13.46 11.67 -9.35
N PRO A 211 13.33 11.58 -10.68
CA PRO A 211 12.02 11.70 -11.35
C PRO A 211 11.07 10.59 -10.89
N MET A 212 9.84 10.99 -10.56
CA MET A 212 8.80 10.09 -10.11
C MET A 212 7.96 9.61 -11.28
N LYS A 213 7.84 8.30 -11.42
CA LYS A 213 6.99 7.63 -12.41
C LYS A 213 5.69 7.18 -11.75
N MET A 214 4.54 7.65 -12.24
CA MET A 214 3.23 7.13 -11.86
C MET A 214 3.09 5.68 -12.33
N LEU A 215 2.65 4.80 -11.46
CA LEU A 215 2.30 3.43 -11.84
C LEU A 215 0.85 3.36 -12.32
N HIS A 216 0.62 2.53 -13.32
CA HIS A 216 -0.69 2.25 -13.89
C HIS A 216 -1.01 0.79 -13.57
N LEU A 217 -1.85 0.58 -12.56
CA LEU A 217 -2.20 -0.75 -12.06
C LEU A 217 -3.71 -0.95 -12.12
N GLU A 218 -4.12 -2.15 -12.48
CA GLU A 218 -5.52 -2.58 -12.40
C GLU A 218 -5.90 -2.91 -10.96
N VAL A 219 -7.20 -3.00 -10.66
CA VAL A 219 -7.71 -3.44 -9.36
C VAL A 219 -7.07 -4.77 -8.96
N GLY A 220 -6.52 -4.85 -7.76
CA GLY A 220 -5.85 -6.04 -7.25
C GLY A 220 -4.49 -6.37 -7.89
N GLN A 221 -4.07 -5.62 -8.93
CA GLN A 221 -2.73 -5.79 -9.50
C GLN A 221 -1.68 -5.22 -8.56
N ALA A 222 -0.80 -6.08 -8.07
CA ALA A 222 0.19 -5.68 -7.09
C ALA A 222 1.49 -5.17 -7.72
N VAL A 223 2.10 -4.19 -7.06
CA VAL A 223 3.51 -3.88 -7.18
C VAL A 223 4.25 -4.33 -5.93
N ALA A 224 5.34 -5.07 -6.10
CA ALA A 224 6.31 -5.36 -5.05
C ALA A 224 7.50 -4.43 -5.22
N PHE A 225 7.97 -3.80 -4.15
CA PHE A 225 9.08 -2.85 -4.22
C PHE A 225 10.01 -2.93 -3.01
N ASP A 226 11.28 -2.59 -3.25
CA ASP A 226 12.30 -2.54 -2.22
C ASP A 226 11.98 -1.44 -1.20
N LYS A 227 12.15 -1.73 0.09
CA LYS A 227 11.96 -0.77 1.19
C LYS A 227 12.79 0.51 1.05
N GLY A 228 13.89 0.45 0.29
CA GLY A 228 14.75 1.59 -0.05
C GLY A 228 14.33 2.34 -1.31
N LEU A 229 13.27 1.92 -2.01
CA LEU A 229 12.76 2.63 -3.18
C LEU A 229 12.10 3.94 -2.77
N LEU A 230 12.50 5.05 -3.39
CA LEU A 230 11.83 6.33 -3.21
C LEU A 230 10.45 6.27 -3.86
N HIS A 231 9.40 6.51 -3.07
CA HIS A 231 8.02 6.46 -3.53
C HIS A 231 7.15 7.49 -2.82
N LYS A 232 5.97 7.77 -3.38
CA LYS A 232 4.97 8.65 -2.77
C LYS A 232 3.55 8.28 -3.17
N GLY A 233 2.59 8.61 -2.33
CA GLY A 233 1.20 8.71 -2.74
C GLY A 233 0.98 9.93 -3.63
N VAL A 234 0.04 9.84 -4.57
CA VAL A 234 -0.31 10.94 -5.46
C VAL A 234 -1.72 11.40 -5.17
N VAL A 235 -1.88 12.72 -4.97
CA VAL A 235 -3.18 13.38 -4.88
C VAL A 235 -3.78 13.49 -6.28
N HIS A 236 -5.08 13.39 -6.38
CA HIS A 236 -5.84 13.56 -7.62
C HIS A 236 -7.08 14.42 -7.38
N GLU A 237 -7.59 15.02 -8.46
CA GLU A 237 -8.79 15.88 -8.44
C GLU A 237 -10.03 15.18 -9.03
N VAL A 238 -9.89 13.92 -9.47
CA VAL A 238 -11.02 13.14 -9.99
C VAL A 238 -11.95 12.82 -8.83
N ASP A 239 -13.25 12.91 -9.04
CA ASP A 239 -14.33 12.71 -8.06
C ASP A 239 -14.52 11.23 -7.66
N ILE A 240 -13.43 10.62 -7.18
CA ILE A 240 -13.37 9.23 -6.71
C ILE A 240 -12.44 9.14 -5.49
N THR A 241 -12.90 8.55 -4.40
CA THR A 241 -12.02 8.13 -3.32
C THR A 241 -11.20 6.93 -3.77
N ARG A 242 -9.89 7.08 -3.85
CA ARG A 242 -8.98 5.98 -4.12
C ARG A 242 -8.79 5.11 -2.89
N VAL A 243 -8.76 3.80 -3.10
CA VAL A 243 -8.55 2.81 -2.03
C VAL A 243 -7.44 1.86 -2.42
N SER A 244 -6.55 1.55 -1.49
CA SER A 244 -5.44 0.61 -1.68
C SER A 244 -5.25 -0.28 -0.46
N ILE A 245 -4.61 -1.44 -0.70
CA ILE A 245 -4.07 -2.32 0.34
C ILE A 245 -2.56 -2.26 0.28
N GLU A 246 -1.91 -2.33 1.45
CA GLU A 246 -0.46 -2.40 1.57
C GLU A 246 -0.04 -3.33 2.70
N PHE A 247 1.06 -4.04 2.48
CA PHE A 247 1.70 -4.90 3.47
C PHE A 247 3.19 -5.05 3.17
N ALA A 248 3.90 -5.70 4.05
CA ALA A 248 5.27 -6.10 3.82
C ALA A 248 5.39 -7.62 3.91
N ILE A 249 6.27 -8.19 3.11
CA ILE A 249 6.70 -9.58 3.25
C ILE A 249 8.15 -9.63 3.69
N ARG A 250 8.50 -10.65 4.44
CA ARG A 250 9.90 -11.02 4.70
C ARG A 250 10.23 -12.26 3.91
N VAL A 251 11.13 -12.12 2.95
CA VAL A 251 11.71 -13.25 2.22
C VAL A 251 12.58 -14.06 3.19
N LEU A 252 12.36 -15.36 3.23
CA LEU A 252 13.10 -16.29 4.09
C LEU A 252 14.25 -16.88 3.27
N GLU A 253 15.46 -16.81 3.81
CA GLU A 253 16.62 -17.47 3.22
C GLU A 253 16.37 -18.98 3.18
N HIS A 254 16.93 -19.63 2.16
CA HIS A 254 16.86 -21.07 1.95
C HIS A 254 17.83 -21.81 2.87
#